data_2655e47e133a4caad7835ebe68fb7c5f
#
_entry.id   2655e47e133a4caad7835ebe68fb7c5f
#
_cell.length_a   1.000
_cell.length_b   1.000
_cell.length_c   1.000
_cell.angle_alpha   90.00
_cell.angle_beta   90.00
_cell.angle_gamma   90.00
#
_symmetry.space_group_name_H-M   'P 1'
#
loop_
_entity.id
_entity.type
_entity.pdbx_description
1 polymer ?
#
loop_
_entity_poly.entity_id
_entity_poly.type
_entity_poly.pdbx_seq_one_letter_code
_entity_poly.pdbx_strand_id
1 'polypeptide(L)'
;KDLDFDIKVPGNYYKEVIEASYPALIEEEGTDYLVYGFLTKENQDTKYYLTLLILISALFHMDSSKIKNQINQEIDPDDFTARVGYGVRNAIILQAQKADAKKLDRYVEIIEDGFKEACQGINKESLKAAFSIFEYGQREQLISVMRGLTYFLMWQFDKPVFESFKIIDYLDELRDLIDTDYYENFIKENFIDNPTKLVYFAKPSSTYIANKQKDLDNYIAKLNENMTDESLTTIKENLKKLEIHQNKADTEEEKATIPVLNIKDVPVNVETTPREVIEDKFTYIYHDIDTAGLIYISLYFDIGHLNLDELRYLTLINDFMGSVDTESIPYTKIDDVLFQYLTSPNFSNSFINVNNEKIARLEKVSFTSTIDTAQKGLDLMADFMFNSKFDNQKRILELLRMKKSYFESGMYDQGHILAMNRANSHIDKATMIKDELGGIGSYLFLKDAINEARSDFDSFVGKIEAIYKKIFTNNLEINITASPTDFKQVKEFINGKFDNLASKQGEVEIGFTPRSYKEAILSNANVNYISKTANIEEFGKEFDGKLIVATSILSNPYLYELIRAKGGAYGAGITANRSGLLSTYSYRDPNILKTIDSFDSI
;
A
#
# COMPACT_ATOMS: atom_id res chain seq x y z
N LYS A 1 9.89 -7.75 -37.77
CA LYS A 1 9.01 -8.92 -37.83
C LYS A 1 7.72 -8.52 -37.15
N ASP A 2 6.67 -8.32 -37.94
CA ASP A 2 5.32 -8.15 -37.45
C ASP A 2 4.96 -9.46 -36.74
N LEU A 3 4.94 -9.43 -35.42
CA LEU A 3 4.38 -10.50 -34.61
C LEU A 3 2.87 -10.25 -34.58
N ASP A 4 2.17 -10.94 -35.48
CA ASP A 4 0.72 -10.98 -35.47
C ASP A 4 0.31 -11.85 -34.27
N PHE A 5 0.03 -11.20 -33.13
CA PHE A 5 -0.54 -11.86 -31.95
C PHE A 5 -2.06 -11.89 -32.14
N ASP A 6 -2.56 -13.02 -32.64
CA ASP A 6 -3.98 -13.33 -32.58
C ASP A 6 -4.38 -13.57 -31.10
N ILE A 7 -4.68 -12.48 -30.39
CA ILE A 7 -5.15 -12.54 -29.01
C ILE A 7 -6.57 -13.06 -29.01
N LYS A 8 -6.71 -14.38 -28.85
CA LYS A 8 -8.03 -14.99 -28.69
C LYS A 8 -8.61 -14.57 -27.34
N VAL A 9 -9.59 -13.69 -27.38
CA VAL A 9 -10.42 -13.39 -26.22
C VAL A 9 -11.23 -14.65 -25.90
N PRO A 10 -11.13 -15.21 -24.67
CA PRO A 10 -11.91 -16.39 -24.31
C PRO A 10 -13.40 -16.11 -24.51
N GLY A 11 -14.07 -16.87 -25.38
CA GLY A 11 -15.50 -16.75 -25.63
C GLY A 11 -16.38 -17.53 -24.64
N ASN A 12 -15.76 -18.25 -23.71
CA ASN A 12 -16.49 -19.09 -22.77
C ASN A 12 -16.77 -18.33 -21.49
N TYR A 13 -18.04 -18.19 -21.18
CA TYR A 13 -18.52 -17.59 -19.96
C TYR A 13 -18.96 -18.70 -19.01
N TYR A 14 -18.52 -18.62 -17.77
CA TYR A 14 -18.92 -19.58 -16.74
C TYR A 14 -20.34 -19.24 -16.28
N LYS A 15 -21.25 -20.19 -16.43
CA LYS A 15 -22.64 -20.06 -15.97
C LYS A 15 -22.86 -20.62 -14.57
N GLU A 16 -21.89 -21.39 -14.07
CA GLU A 16 -21.96 -22.06 -12.78
C GLU A 16 -21.02 -21.39 -11.78
N VAL A 17 -21.38 -21.45 -10.52
CA VAL A 17 -20.51 -20.99 -9.42
C VAL A 17 -19.29 -21.92 -9.36
N ILE A 18 -18.10 -21.35 -9.32
CA ILE A 18 -16.84 -22.09 -9.21
C ILE A 18 -16.42 -22.17 -7.75
N GLU A 19 -16.16 -23.38 -7.28
CA GLU A 19 -15.49 -23.61 -5.99
C GLU A 19 -13.99 -23.74 -6.19
N ALA A 20 -13.21 -22.98 -5.40
CA ALA A 20 -11.75 -22.99 -5.38
C ALA A 20 -11.25 -23.17 -3.93
N SER A 21 -9.95 -23.33 -3.78
CA SER A 21 -9.30 -23.36 -2.47
C SER A 21 -8.06 -22.46 -2.45
N TYR A 22 -7.70 -21.97 -1.27
CA TYR A 22 -6.46 -21.22 -1.05
C TYR A 22 -5.68 -21.81 0.14
N PRO A 23 -4.33 -21.64 0.20
CA PRO A 23 -3.53 -22.19 1.28
C PRO A 23 -3.81 -21.49 2.61
N ALA A 24 -4.06 -22.29 3.66
CA ALA A 24 -4.26 -21.82 5.02
C ALA A 24 -3.59 -22.76 6.02
N LEU A 25 -3.11 -22.24 7.14
CA LEU A 25 -2.58 -23.08 8.24
C LEU A 25 -3.71 -23.78 9.00
N ILE A 26 -4.84 -23.09 9.14
CA ILE A 26 -6.03 -23.58 9.84
C ILE A 26 -7.23 -23.34 8.92
N GLU A 27 -8.11 -24.33 8.84
CA GLU A 27 -9.38 -24.21 8.12
C GLU A 27 -10.45 -23.70 9.10
N GLU A 28 -10.70 -22.41 9.06
CA GLU A 28 -11.65 -21.71 9.92
C GLU A 28 -12.92 -21.39 9.13
N GLU A 29 -14.11 -21.70 9.69
CA GLU A 29 -15.39 -21.33 9.06
C GLU A 29 -15.54 -19.81 8.96
N GLY A 30 -16.12 -19.33 7.86
CA GLY A 30 -16.34 -17.91 7.63
C GLY A 30 -15.10 -17.14 7.18
N THR A 31 -14.04 -17.83 6.77
CA THR A 31 -12.82 -17.21 6.23
C THR A 31 -12.67 -17.41 4.72
N ASP A 32 -13.78 -17.63 4.02
CA ASP A 32 -13.80 -17.80 2.56
C ASP A 32 -13.58 -16.48 1.83
N TYR A 33 -13.16 -16.56 0.56
CA TYR A 33 -13.16 -15.44 -0.36
C TYR A 33 -14.36 -15.56 -1.30
N LEU A 34 -15.21 -14.53 -1.35
CA LEU A 34 -16.33 -14.45 -2.29
C LEU A 34 -15.97 -13.48 -3.41
N VAL A 35 -16.14 -13.89 -4.65
CA VAL A 35 -15.76 -13.09 -5.80
C VAL A 35 -16.88 -13.03 -6.83
N TYR A 36 -17.20 -11.80 -7.23
CA TYR A 36 -18.04 -11.49 -8.37
C TYR A 36 -17.20 -10.75 -9.40
N GLY A 37 -17.16 -11.22 -10.63
CA GLY A 37 -16.37 -10.60 -11.69
C GLY A 37 -17.06 -10.64 -13.03
N PHE A 38 -16.63 -9.73 -13.90
CA PHE A 38 -17.06 -9.69 -15.30
C PHE A 38 -16.03 -8.99 -16.18
N LEU A 39 -16.06 -9.26 -17.48
CA LEU A 39 -15.25 -8.55 -18.47
C LEU A 39 -16.06 -7.42 -19.08
N THR A 40 -15.44 -6.27 -19.27
CA THR A 40 -16.07 -5.16 -20.00
C THR A 40 -16.11 -5.46 -21.51
N LYS A 41 -16.72 -4.61 -22.30
CA LYS A 41 -16.51 -4.56 -23.76
C LYS A 41 -15.02 -4.35 -24.05
N GLU A 42 -14.59 -4.59 -25.28
CA GLU A 42 -13.20 -4.24 -25.68
C GLU A 42 -12.91 -2.78 -25.33
N ASN A 43 -11.70 -2.55 -24.83
CA ASN A 43 -11.29 -1.24 -24.34
C ASN A 43 -11.17 -0.26 -25.54
N GLN A 44 -12.19 0.56 -25.74
CA GLN A 44 -12.33 1.34 -26.97
C GLN A 44 -11.43 2.57 -27.00
N ASP A 45 -11.37 3.32 -25.86
CA ASP A 45 -10.59 4.55 -25.75
C ASP A 45 -10.28 4.90 -24.27
N THR A 46 -9.52 5.96 -24.10
CA THR A 46 -9.13 6.48 -22.78
C THR A 46 -10.35 7.00 -22.00
N LYS A 47 -11.30 7.64 -22.67
CA LYS A 47 -12.53 8.16 -22.04
C LYS A 47 -13.39 7.04 -21.45
N TYR A 48 -13.55 5.93 -22.20
CA TYR A 48 -14.24 4.73 -21.70
C TYR A 48 -13.56 4.16 -20.45
N TYR A 49 -12.24 4.04 -20.47
CA TYR A 49 -11.48 3.52 -19.31
C TYR A 49 -11.58 4.44 -18.09
N LEU A 50 -11.47 5.75 -18.27
CA LEU A 50 -11.67 6.72 -17.20
C LEU A 50 -13.08 6.66 -16.61
N THR A 51 -14.12 6.56 -17.47
CA THR A 51 -15.52 6.38 -17.02
C THR A 51 -15.64 5.16 -16.11
N LEU A 52 -15.02 4.04 -16.51
CA LEU A 52 -15.01 2.81 -15.71
C LEU A 52 -14.35 3.00 -14.35
N LEU A 53 -13.16 3.62 -14.30
CA LEU A 53 -12.45 3.88 -13.05
C LEU A 53 -13.24 4.80 -12.10
N ILE A 54 -13.83 5.85 -12.63
CA ILE A 54 -14.67 6.80 -11.86
C ILE A 54 -15.89 6.09 -11.28
N LEU A 55 -16.59 5.27 -12.09
CA LEU A 55 -17.74 4.50 -11.63
C LEU A 55 -17.36 3.47 -10.56
N ILE A 56 -16.27 2.72 -10.74
CA ILE A 56 -15.81 1.76 -9.72
C ILE A 56 -15.43 2.49 -8.43
N SER A 57 -14.80 3.66 -8.52
CA SER A 57 -14.51 4.48 -7.34
C SER A 57 -15.78 4.92 -6.61
N ALA A 58 -16.75 5.50 -7.33
CA ALA A 58 -17.99 5.98 -6.73
C ALA A 58 -18.88 4.86 -6.17
N LEU A 59 -18.92 3.70 -6.83
CA LEU A 59 -19.81 2.60 -6.44
C LEU A 59 -19.24 1.68 -5.36
N PHE A 60 -17.91 1.60 -5.18
CA PHE A 60 -17.31 0.55 -4.35
C PHE A 60 -16.19 1.03 -3.41
N HIS A 61 -15.45 2.10 -3.71
CA HIS A 61 -14.32 2.50 -2.87
C HIS A 61 -14.74 3.43 -1.73
N MET A 62 -15.69 4.31 -1.98
CA MET A 62 -16.10 5.32 -1.00
C MET A 62 -16.94 4.73 0.13
N ASP A 63 -16.79 5.26 1.33
CA ASP A 63 -17.63 4.89 2.48
C ASP A 63 -19.09 5.38 2.35
N SER A 64 -19.35 6.32 1.43
CA SER A 64 -20.70 6.72 1.01
C SER A 64 -21.39 5.71 0.08
N SER A 65 -20.68 4.71 -0.45
CA SER A 65 -21.25 3.70 -1.33
C SER A 65 -22.29 2.83 -0.61
N LYS A 66 -23.51 2.82 -1.14
CA LYS A 66 -24.58 1.95 -0.63
C LYS A 66 -24.22 0.47 -0.77
N ILE A 67 -23.63 0.08 -1.92
CA ILE A 67 -23.26 -1.33 -2.19
C ILE A 67 -22.22 -1.79 -1.19
N LYS A 68 -21.13 -1.03 -1.01
CA LYS A 68 -20.08 -1.33 -0.02
C LYS A 68 -20.65 -1.44 1.40
N ASN A 69 -21.46 -0.47 1.81
CA ASN A 69 -22.07 -0.44 3.13
C ASN A 69 -22.99 -1.65 3.36
N GLN A 70 -23.77 -2.06 2.35
CA GLN A 70 -24.65 -3.21 2.47
C GLN A 70 -23.86 -4.53 2.52
N ILE A 71 -22.78 -4.65 1.74
CA ILE A 71 -21.84 -5.78 1.84
C ILE A 71 -21.25 -5.86 3.24
N ASN A 72 -20.73 -4.76 3.78
CA ASN A 72 -20.16 -4.72 5.13
C ASN A 72 -21.19 -5.03 6.24
N GLN A 73 -22.45 -4.67 6.02
CA GLN A 73 -23.53 -4.92 6.99
C GLN A 73 -24.05 -6.35 6.98
N GLU A 74 -24.24 -6.95 5.82
CA GLU A 74 -24.95 -8.22 5.66
C GLU A 74 -23.99 -9.40 5.42
N ILE A 75 -22.91 -9.18 4.67
CA ILE A 75 -21.90 -10.21 4.42
C ILE A 75 -20.88 -10.24 5.56
N ASP A 76 -20.51 -9.06 6.08
CA ASP A 76 -19.55 -8.87 7.19
C ASP A 76 -18.18 -9.49 6.91
N PRO A 77 -17.52 -9.14 5.78
CA PRO A 77 -16.17 -9.61 5.48
C PRO A 77 -15.15 -8.91 6.35
N ASP A 78 -13.93 -9.46 6.45
CA ASP A 78 -12.79 -8.74 7.04
C ASP A 78 -12.36 -7.55 6.16
N ASP A 79 -12.51 -7.67 4.82
CA ASP A 79 -12.22 -6.60 3.86
C ASP A 79 -13.04 -6.79 2.58
N PHE A 80 -13.35 -5.68 1.89
CA PHE A 80 -13.99 -5.68 0.59
C PHE A 80 -13.19 -4.83 -0.39
N THR A 81 -12.84 -5.39 -1.53
CA THR A 81 -12.06 -4.73 -2.57
C THR A 81 -12.76 -4.78 -3.93
N ALA A 82 -12.64 -3.69 -4.69
CA ALA A 82 -13.04 -3.60 -6.09
C ALA A 82 -11.82 -3.25 -6.94
N ARG A 83 -11.59 -3.99 -8.01
CA ARG A 83 -10.40 -3.82 -8.87
C ARG A 83 -10.79 -3.81 -10.33
N VAL A 84 -10.05 -3.01 -11.10
CA VAL A 84 -10.11 -3.01 -12.56
C VAL A 84 -8.79 -3.60 -13.07
N GLY A 85 -8.85 -4.81 -13.60
CA GLY A 85 -7.72 -5.42 -14.32
C GLY A 85 -7.68 -4.87 -15.75
N TYR A 86 -6.58 -4.23 -16.11
CA TYR A 86 -6.39 -3.67 -17.45
C TYR A 86 -6.07 -4.75 -18.48
N GLY A 87 -6.64 -4.65 -19.68
CA GLY A 87 -6.40 -5.58 -20.79
C GLY A 87 -7.12 -5.15 -22.06
N VAL A 88 -7.14 -6.01 -23.08
CA VAL A 88 -7.96 -5.81 -24.30
C VAL A 88 -9.42 -5.65 -23.91
N ARG A 89 -9.88 -6.44 -22.95
CA ARG A 89 -11.11 -6.24 -22.18
C ARG A 89 -10.71 -6.07 -20.72
N ASN A 90 -11.24 -5.06 -20.06
CA ASN A 90 -10.96 -4.87 -18.64
C ASN A 90 -11.74 -5.88 -17.81
N ALA A 91 -11.10 -6.44 -16.77
CA ALA A 91 -11.76 -7.32 -15.82
C ALA A 91 -12.17 -6.52 -14.58
N ILE A 92 -13.45 -6.51 -14.24
CA ILE A 92 -13.94 -5.98 -12.98
C ILE A 92 -13.98 -7.14 -11.99
N ILE A 93 -13.37 -6.96 -10.83
CA ILE A 93 -13.27 -7.97 -9.79
C ILE A 93 -13.71 -7.34 -8.48
N LEU A 94 -14.82 -7.84 -7.93
CA LEU A 94 -15.37 -7.46 -6.64
C LEU A 94 -15.12 -8.64 -5.69
N GLN A 95 -14.42 -8.40 -4.59
CA GLN A 95 -13.97 -9.46 -3.70
C GLN A 95 -14.25 -9.13 -2.25
N ALA A 96 -15.03 -9.98 -1.57
CA ALA A 96 -15.18 -9.99 -0.12
C ALA A 96 -14.20 -11.02 0.46
N GLN A 97 -13.33 -10.59 1.38
CA GLN A 97 -12.25 -11.40 1.96
C GLN A 97 -12.65 -11.87 3.35
N LYS A 98 -12.41 -13.15 3.63
CA LYS A 98 -12.76 -13.77 4.91
C LYS A 98 -14.24 -13.56 5.27
N ALA A 99 -15.12 -14.03 4.40
CA ALA A 99 -16.55 -14.03 4.54
C ALA A 99 -17.09 -15.48 4.58
N ASP A 100 -18.34 -15.67 4.99
CA ASP A 100 -18.98 -16.99 4.97
C ASP A 100 -19.51 -17.32 3.57
N ALA A 101 -19.03 -18.41 2.96
CA ALA A 101 -19.49 -18.88 1.65
C ALA A 101 -21.00 -19.15 1.58
N LYS A 102 -21.65 -19.42 2.72
CA LYS A 102 -23.11 -19.56 2.81
C LYS A 102 -23.87 -18.29 2.43
N LYS A 103 -23.21 -17.14 2.47
CA LYS A 103 -23.74 -15.82 2.09
C LYS A 103 -23.50 -15.44 0.63
N LEU A 104 -22.93 -16.35 -0.20
CA LEU A 104 -22.55 -16.03 -1.58
C LEU A 104 -23.73 -15.52 -2.42
N ASP A 105 -24.90 -16.17 -2.34
CA ASP A 105 -26.08 -15.76 -3.10
C ASP A 105 -26.50 -14.33 -2.70
N ARG A 106 -26.49 -14.03 -1.40
CA ARG A 106 -26.80 -12.70 -0.90
C ARG A 106 -25.77 -11.64 -1.33
N TYR A 107 -24.49 -12.01 -1.35
CA TYR A 107 -23.42 -11.15 -1.86
C TYR A 107 -23.65 -10.78 -3.34
N VAL A 108 -24.01 -11.74 -4.16
CA VAL A 108 -24.34 -11.53 -5.58
C VAL A 108 -25.57 -10.63 -5.74
N GLU A 109 -26.64 -10.89 -4.97
CA GLU A 109 -27.88 -10.08 -4.99
C GLU A 109 -27.59 -8.60 -4.65
N ILE A 110 -26.80 -8.33 -3.61
CA ILE A 110 -26.45 -6.95 -3.21
C ILE A 110 -25.77 -6.22 -4.36
N ILE A 111 -24.84 -6.85 -5.05
CA ILE A 111 -24.11 -6.24 -6.18
C ILE A 111 -25.06 -5.98 -7.35
N GLU A 112 -25.86 -6.96 -7.74
CA GLU A 112 -26.76 -6.85 -8.89
C GLU A 112 -27.90 -5.85 -8.65
N ASP A 113 -28.46 -5.82 -7.46
CA ASP A 113 -29.49 -4.87 -7.06
C ASP A 113 -28.89 -3.46 -6.95
N GLY A 114 -27.66 -3.34 -6.45
CA GLY A 114 -26.93 -2.09 -6.43
C GLY A 114 -26.66 -1.52 -7.85
N PHE A 115 -26.34 -2.36 -8.82
CA PHE A 115 -26.23 -1.92 -10.21
C PHE A 115 -27.58 -1.44 -10.78
N LYS A 116 -28.68 -2.14 -10.50
CA LYS A 116 -30.03 -1.73 -10.92
C LYS A 116 -30.43 -0.40 -10.28
N GLU A 117 -30.15 -0.21 -9.00
CA GLU A 117 -30.41 1.05 -8.30
C GLU A 117 -29.58 2.19 -8.89
N ALA A 118 -28.27 2.00 -9.06
CA ALA A 118 -27.38 3.01 -9.66
C ALA A 118 -27.77 3.38 -11.09
N CYS A 119 -28.31 2.44 -11.86
CA CYS A 119 -28.84 2.69 -13.21
C CYS A 119 -30.11 3.56 -13.21
N GLN A 120 -30.84 3.64 -12.10
CA GLN A 120 -32.03 4.51 -11.94
C GLN A 120 -31.66 5.92 -11.44
N GLY A 121 -30.44 6.11 -10.93
CA GLY A 121 -29.91 7.39 -10.48
C GLY A 121 -28.68 7.18 -9.59
N ILE A 122 -27.52 7.49 -10.13
CA ILE A 122 -26.25 7.42 -9.38
C ILE A 122 -26.11 8.62 -8.43
N ASN A 123 -25.44 8.42 -7.29
CA ASN A 123 -25.12 9.51 -6.37
C ASN A 123 -24.11 10.48 -7.02
N LYS A 124 -24.60 11.68 -7.38
CA LYS A 124 -23.80 12.71 -8.06
C LYS A 124 -22.68 13.28 -7.19
N GLU A 125 -22.86 13.35 -5.86
CA GLU A 125 -21.81 13.83 -4.97
C GLU A 125 -20.66 12.81 -4.90
N SER A 126 -20.95 11.51 -4.84
CA SER A 126 -19.93 10.47 -4.94
C SER A 126 -19.20 10.48 -6.30
N LEU A 127 -19.91 10.77 -7.41
CA LEU A 127 -19.25 10.97 -8.70
C LEU A 127 -18.30 12.17 -8.69
N LYS A 128 -18.73 13.32 -8.18
CA LYS A 128 -17.89 14.52 -8.08
C LYS A 128 -16.65 14.26 -7.22
N ALA A 129 -16.80 13.57 -6.10
CA ALA A 129 -15.68 13.17 -5.23
C ALA A 129 -14.71 12.24 -5.98
N ALA A 130 -15.21 11.24 -6.71
CA ALA A 130 -14.38 10.36 -7.54
C ALA A 130 -13.61 11.16 -8.61
N PHE A 131 -14.24 12.11 -9.29
CA PHE A 131 -13.56 12.99 -10.24
C PHE A 131 -12.41 13.76 -9.60
N SER A 132 -12.64 14.35 -8.45
CA SER A 132 -11.60 15.13 -7.75
C SER A 132 -10.37 14.28 -7.44
N ILE A 133 -10.55 13.04 -7.01
CA ILE A 133 -9.44 12.11 -6.77
C ILE A 133 -8.58 11.93 -8.04
N PHE A 134 -9.22 11.68 -9.18
CA PHE A 134 -8.52 11.52 -10.46
C PHE A 134 -7.84 12.79 -10.92
N GLU A 135 -8.49 13.94 -10.79
CA GLU A 135 -7.93 15.24 -11.18
C GLU A 135 -6.68 15.58 -10.37
N TYR A 136 -6.74 15.46 -9.04
CA TYR A 136 -5.57 15.68 -8.18
C TYR A 136 -4.42 14.75 -8.57
N GLY A 137 -4.71 13.46 -8.76
CA GLY A 137 -3.71 12.49 -9.21
C GLY A 137 -3.07 12.86 -10.54
N GLN A 138 -3.82 13.41 -11.50
CA GLN A 138 -3.27 13.87 -12.77
C GLN A 138 -2.42 15.14 -12.61
N ARG A 139 -2.82 16.08 -11.76
CA ARG A 139 -2.00 17.28 -11.45
C ARG A 139 -0.67 16.89 -10.80
N GLU A 140 -0.66 15.96 -9.84
CA GLU A 140 0.57 15.43 -9.26
C GLU A 140 1.45 14.73 -10.31
N GLN A 141 0.83 14.02 -11.27
CA GLN A 141 1.57 13.40 -12.37
C GLN A 141 2.29 14.42 -13.25
N LEU A 142 1.73 15.64 -13.46
CA LEU A 142 2.36 16.69 -14.26
C LEU A 142 3.69 17.17 -13.68
N ILE A 143 3.86 17.15 -12.36
CA ILE A 143 5.10 17.56 -11.67
C ILE A 143 6.04 16.40 -11.36
N SER A 144 5.62 15.17 -11.62
CA SER A 144 6.43 13.96 -11.37
C SER A 144 7.62 13.86 -12.30
N VAL A 145 8.81 13.55 -11.75
CA VAL A 145 10.02 13.21 -12.52
C VAL A 145 9.81 11.94 -13.35
N MET A 146 8.89 11.07 -12.96
CA MET A 146 8.52 9.83 -13.64
C MET A 146 7.46 10.02 -14.72
N ARG A 147 6.99 11.25 -14.95
CA ARG A 147 5.91 11.56 -15.90
C ARG A 147 6.08 10.90 -17.26
N GLY A 148 7.29 11.02 -17.84
CA GLY A 148 7.58 10.43 -19.15
C GLY A 148 7.45 8.91 -19.16
N LEU A 149 7.92 8.22 -18.11
CA LEU A 149 7.79 6.77 -17.96
C LEU A 149 6.33 6.38 -17.76
N THR A 150 5.58 7.11 -16.96
CA THR A 150 4.15 6.84 -16.73
C THR A 150 3.37 6.95 -18.03
N TYR A 151 3.55 8.00 -18.80
CA TYR A 151 2.90 8.13 -20.11
C TYR A 151 3.32 7.04 -21.09
N PHE A 152 4.60 6.65 -21.08
CA PHE A 152 5.08 5.54 -21.90
C PHE A 152 4.41 4.21 -21.49
N LEU A 153 4.27 3.93 -20.20
CA LEU A 153 3.59 2.73 -19.70
C LEU A 153 2.08 2.75 -19.96
N MET A 154 1.45 3.92 -19.96
CA MET A 154 0.05 4.09 -20.34
C MET A 154 -0.17 3.93 -21.85
N TRP A 155 0.87 4.16 -22.65
CA TRP A 155 0.86 3.87 -24.07
C TRP A 155 1.04 2.37 -24.30
N GLN A 156 -0.05 1.65 -24.32
CA GLN A 156 -0.04 0.21 -24.55
C GLN A 156 -0.98 -0.15 -25.71
N PHE A 157 -0.59 -1.19 -26.46
CA PHE A 157 -1.50 -1.90 -27.38
C PHE A 157 -2.20 -1.03 -28.44
N ASP A 158 -1.43 -0.54 -29.42
CA ASP A 158 -1.93 0.13 -30.65
C ASP A 158 -2.74 1.44 -30.45
N LYS A 159 -2.71 2.02 -29.25
CA LYS A 159 -3.29 3.36 -29.04
C LYS A 159 -2.32 4.44 -29.53
N PRO A 160 -2.83 5.59 -30.04
CA PRO A 160 -1.98 6.73 -30.34
C PRO A 160 -1.18 7.17 -29.11
N VAL A 161 0.14 7.35 -29.26
CA VAL A 161 1.06 7.73 -28.17
C VAL A 161 0.58 8.93 -27.35
N PHE A 162 -0.08 9.89 -28.02
CA PHE A 162 -0.48 11.15 -27.43
C PHE A 162 -1.87 11.12 -26.75
N GLU A 163 -2.58 10.00 -26.76
CA GLU A 163 -3.89 9.92 -26.08
C GLU A 163 -3.78 10.09 -24.56
N SER A 164 -2.68 9.62 -23.97
CA SER A 164 -2.43 9.80 -22.54
C SER A 164 -2.24 11.27 -22.11
N PHE A 165 -1.88 12.16 -23.02
CA PHE A 165 -1.76 13.59 -22.73
C PHE A 165 -3.11 14.31 -22.64
N LYS A 166 -4.19 13.70 -23.14
CA LYS A 166 -5.53 14.28 -23.16
C LYS A 166 -6.38 13.91 -21.94
N ILE A 167 -5.78 13.27 -20.92
CA ILE A 167 -6.55 12.78 -19.76
C ILE A 167 -7.31 13.91 -19.07
N ILE A 168 -6.71 15.09 -18.92
CA ILE A 168 -7.37 16.25 -18.31
C ILE A 168 -8.58 16.68 -19.15
N ASP A 169 -8.42 16.78 -20.47
CA ASP A 169 -9.52 17.15 -21.38
C ASP A 169 -10.68 16.15 -21.27
N TYR A 170 -10.37 14.85 -21.21
CA TYR A 170 -11.37 13.81 -21.02
C TYR A 170 -12.05 13.86 -19.64
N LEU A 171 -11.33 14.23 -18.59
CA LEU A 171 -11.93 14.42 -17.27
C LEU A 171 -12.90 15.60 -17.27
N ASP A 172 -12.57 16.70 -17.93
CA ASP A 172 -13.46 17.85 -18.06
C ASP A 172 -14.72 17.50 -18.86
N GLU A 173 -14.57 16.84 -20.02
CA GLU A 173 -15.71 16.34 -20.79
C GLU A 173 -16.61 15.40 -19.98
N LEU A 174 -16.04 14.47 -19.20
CA LEU A 174 -16.79 13.53 -18.38
C LEU A 174 -17.48 14.21 -17.20
N ARG A 175 -16.87 15.27 -16.64
CA ARG A 175 -17.47 16.08 -15.58
C ARG A 175 -18.74 16.78 -16.05
N ASP A 176 -18.72 17.33 -17.26
CA ASP A 176 -19.90 17.98 -17.87
C ASP A 176 -21.08 17.00 -18.08
N LEU A 177 -20.80 15.69 -18.11
CA LEU A 177 -21.82 14.65 -18.26
C LEU A 177 -22.46 14.19 -16.93
N ILE A 178 -22.01 14.68 -15.76
CA ILE A 178 -22.55 14.26 -14.44
C ILE A 178 -24.05 14.54 -14.31
N ASP A 179 -24.53 15.63 -14.92
CA ASP A 179 -25.95 16.02 -14.87
C ASP A 179 -26.79 15.45 -16.00
N THR A 180 -26.24 14.49 -16.76
CA THR A 180 -26.95 13.74 -17.83
C THR A 180 -27.15 12.28 -17.41
N ASP A 181 -27.79 11.47 -18.26
CA ASP A 181 -28.00 10.03 -18.05
C ASP A 181 -26.78 9.19 -18.54
N TYR A 182 -25.63 9.80 -18.77
CA TYR A 182 -24.47 9.13 -19.35
C TYR A 182 -23.96 7.96 -18.48
N TYR A 183 -23.82 8.18 -17.18
CA TYR A 183 -23.29 7.19 -16.24
C TYR A 183 -24.28 6.05 -16.00
N GLU A 184 -25.56 6.35 -15.90
CA GLU A 184 -26.65 5.38 -15.78
C GLU A 184 -26.71 4.47 -17.03
N ASN A 185 -26.61 5.05 -18.21
CA ASN A 185 -26.56 4.30 -19.46
C ASN A 185 -25.29 3.44 -19.56
N PHE A 186 -24.14 3.96 -19.13
CA PHE A 186 -22.90 3.20 -19.11
C PHE A 186 -23.00 1.97 -18.17
N ILE A 187 -23.57 2.13 -16.98
CA ILE A 187 -23.82 1.03 -16.03
C ILE A 187 -24.75 0.01 -16.67
N LYS A 188 -25.84 0.43 -17.28
CA LYS A 188 -26.78 -0.47 -17.94
C LYS A 188 -26.09 -1.33 -19.00
N GLU A 189 -25.35 -0.69 -19.92
CA GLU A 189 -24.73 -1.37 -21.04
C GLU A 189 -23.55 -2.26 -20.68
N ASN A 190 -22.78 -1.90 -19.64
CA ASN A 190 -21.52 -2.55 -19.34
C ASN A 190 -21.58 -3.44 -18.10
N PHE A 191 -22.51 -3.21 -17.15
CA PHE A 191 -22.62 -3.98 -15.92
C PHE A 191 -23.88 -4.85 -15.90
N ILE A 192 -25.06 -4.30 -16.24
CA ILE A 192 -26.34 -5.04 -16.19
C ILE A 192 -26.50 -5.95 -17.41
N ASP A 193 -26.42 -5.39 -18.62
CA ASP A 193 -26.59 -6.12 -19.88
C ASP A 193 -25.34 -6.94 -20.27
N ASN A 194 -24.44 -7.18 -19.33
CA ASN A 194 -23.16 -7.86 -19.54
C ASN A 194 -23.31 -9.38 -19.41
N PRO A 195 -23.00 -10.16 -20.48
CA PRO A 195 -23.15 -11.60 -20.45
C PRO A 195 -21.96 -12.35 -19.80
N THR A 196 -20.90 -11.65 -19.37
CA THR A 196 -19.61 -12.25 -19.01
C THR A 196 -19.42 -12.49 -17.51
N LYS A 197 -20.52 -12.61 -16.79
CA LYS A 197 -20.54 -12.80 -15.33
C LYS A 197 -19.77 -14.06 -14.89
N LEU A 198 -18.95 -13.91 -13.86
CA LEU A 198 -18.26 -14.98 -13.14
C LEU A 198 -18.52 -14.83 -11.65
N VAL A 199 -18.94 -15.91 -11.00
CA VAL A 199 -19.08 -16.00 -9.56
C VAL A 199 -18.26 -17.17 -9.05
N TYR A 200 -17.39 -16.94 -8.08
CA TYR A 200 -16.69 -18.02 -7.40
C TYR A 200 -16.48 -17.74 -5.92
N PHE A 201 -16.21 -18.79 -5.16
CA PHE A 201 -15.71 -18.67 -3.80
C PHE A 201 -14.50 -19.58 -3.61
N ALA A 202 -13.61 -19.19 -2.71
CA ALA A 202 -12.44 -19.99 -2.37
C ALA A 202 -12.40 -20.26 -0.86
N LYS A 203 -12.26 -21.55 -0.50
CA LYS A 203 -12.18 -22.02 0.87
C LYS A 203 -10.73 -22.14 1.36
N PRO A 204 -10.46 -21.90 2.66
CA PRO A 204 -9.17 -22.21 3.24
C PRO A 204 -8.87 -23.71 3.15
N SER A 205 -7.64 -24.10 2.86
CA SER A 205 -7.23 -25.50 2.83
C SER A 205 -5.82 -25.68 3.38
N SER A 206 -5.71 -26.44 4.45
CA SER A 206 -4.45 -26.81 5.09
C SER A 206 -3.64 -27.82 4.26
N THR A 207 -4.30 -28.52 3.35
CA THR A 207 -3.68 -29.50 2.43
C THR A 207 -3.37 -28.93 1.05
N TYR A 208 -3.69 -27.67 0.77
CA TYR A 208 -3.54 -27.06 -0.56
C TYR A 208 -2.14 -27.24 -1.15
N ILE A 209 -1.10 -26.91 -0.39
CA ILE A 209 0.29 -26.99 -0.86
C ILE A 209 0.68 -28.45 -1.14
N ALA A 210 0.31 -29.39 -0.23
CA ALA A 210 0.60 -30.81 -0.41
C ALA A 210 -0.11 -31.39 -1.65
N ASN A 211 -1.37 -31.00 -1.90
CA ASN A 211 -2.12 -31.42 -3.06
C ASN A 211 -1.51 -30.87 -4.36
N LYS A 212 -1.11 -29.60 -4.39
CA LYS A 212 -0.40 -29.02 -5.55
C LYS A 212 0.94 -29.70 -5.83
N GLN A 213 1.70 -30.05 -4.79
CA GLN A 213 2.94 -30.79 -4.95
C GLN A 213 2.67 -32.18 -5.55
N LYS A 214 1.66 -32.88 -5.04
CA LYS A 214 1.24 -34.19 -5.57
C LYS A 214 0.80 -34.12 -7.04
N ASP A 215 0.05 -33.06 -7.42
CA ASP A 215 -0.35 -32.86 -8.81
C ASP A 215 0.86 -32.62 -9.71
N LEU A 216 1.84 -31.84 -9.24
CA LEU A 216 3.10 -31.61 -9.95
C LEU A 216 3.90 -32.91 -10.09
N ASP A 217 4.03 -33.70 -9.04
CA ASP A 217 4.74 -34.97 -9.05
C ASP A 217 4.07 -35.97 -10.03
N ASN A 218 2.73 -36.02 -10.03
CA ASN A 218 1.97 -36.83 -10.98
C ASN A 218 2.16 -36.37 -12.43
N TYR A 219 2.19 -35.03 -12.65
CA TYR A 219 2.45 -34.47 -13.97
C TYR A 219 3.86 -34.82 -14.46
N ILE A 220 4.87 -34.69 -13.59
CA ILE A 220 6.26 -35.05 -13.91
C ILE A 220 6.37 -36.57 -14.19
N ALA A 221 5.70 -37.42 -13.41
CA ALA A 221 5.68 -38.84 -13.64
C ALA A 221 5.11 -39.20 -15.04
N LYS A 222 3.96 -38.61 -15.42
CA LYS A 222 3.37 -38.76 -16.75
C LYS A 222 4.27 -38.25 -17.88
N LEU A 223 4.99 -37.14 -17.67
CA LEU A 223 5.98 -36.69 -18.65
C LEU A 223 7.11 -37.70 -18.82
N ASN A 224 7.62 -38.24 -17.70
CA ASN A 224 8.69 -39.23 -17.72
C ASN A 224 8.26 -40.54 -18.41
N GLU A 225 7.03 -41.03 -18.20
CA GLU A 225 6.48 -42.20 -18.86
C GLU A 225 6.43 -42.07 -20.40
N ASN A 226 6.19 -40.84 -20.88
CA ASN A 226 6.11 -40.54 -22.31
C ASN A 226 7.43 -40.09 -22.92
N MET A 227 8.51 -40.03 -22.13
CA MET A 227 9.80 -39.51 -22.55
C MET A 227 10.62 -40.62 -23.25
N THR A 228 11.04 -40.35 -24.47
CA THR A 228 11.93 -41.26 -25.22
C THR A 228 13.40 -40.98 -24.89
N ASP A 229 14.27 -41.99 -25.10
CA ASP A 229 15.74 -41.80 -24.94
C ASP A 229 16.27 -40.69 -25.84
N GLU A 230 15.69 -40.49 -27.02
CA GLU A 230 16.03 -39.39 -27.93
C GLU A 230 15.67 -38.02 -27.32
N SER A 231 14.46 -37.91 -26.76
CA SER A 231 14.02 -36.71 -26.07
C SER A 231 14.90 -36.36 -24.88
N LEU A 232 15.23 -37.37 -24.06
CA LEU A 232 16.15 -37.20 -22.92
C LEU A 232 17.54 -36.74 -23.35
N THR A 233 18.07 -37.31 -24.45
CA THR A 233 19.36 -36.95 -25.01
C THR A 233 19.32 -35.48 -25.50
N THR A 234 18.27 -35.10 -26.20
CA THR A 234 18.06 -33.73 -26.68
C THR A 234 17.99 -32.71 -25.52
N ILE A 235 17.25 -33.04 -24.44
CA ILE A 235 17.16 -32.20 -23.25
C ILE A 235 18.53 -32.04 -22.60
N LYS A 236 19.30 -33.13 -22.42
CA LYS A 236 20.64 -33.08 -21.83
C LYS A 236 21.61 -32.23 -22.66
N GLU A 237 21.56 -32.39 -24.00
CA GLU A 237 22.38 -31.57 -24.90
C GLU A 237 22.02 -30.07 -24.84
N ASN A 238 20.71 -29.78 -24.80
CA ASN A 238 20.25 -28.39 -24.70
C ASN A 238 20.62 -27.76 -23.35
N LEU A 239 20.48 -28.51 -22.25
CA LEU A 239 20.94 -28.07 -20.92
C LEU A 239 22.44 -27.78 -20.92
N LYS A 240 23.24 -28.68 -21.51
CA LYS A 240 24.69 -28.44 -21.61
C LYS A 240 25.04 -27.22 -22.48
N LYS A 241 24.32 -27.00 -23.58
CA LYS A 241 24.49 -25.79 -24.42
C LYS A 241 24.10 -24.53 -23.64
N LEU A 242 23.00 -24.58 -22.89
CA LEU A 242 22.55 -23.48 -22.04
C LEU A 242 23.58 -23.16 -20.94
N GLU A 243 24.08 -24.20 -20.28
CA GLU A 243 25.10 -24.07 -19.23
C GLU A 243 26.40 -23.45 -19.76
N ILE A 244 26.86 -23.88 -20.95
CA ILE A 244 28.01 -23.27 -21.64
C ILE A 244 27.73 -21.81 -21.97
N HIS A 245 26.54 -21.50 -22.47
CA HIS A 245 26.14 -20.12 -22.82
C HIS A 245 26.09 -19.22 -21.59
N GLN A 246 25.49 -19.69 -20.49
CA GLN A 246 25.37 -18.94 -19.23
C GLN A 246 26.72 -18.69 -18.53
N ASN A 247 27.67 -19.63 -18.68
CA ASN A 247 29.01 -19.51 -18.09
C ASN A 247 30.03 -18.87 -19.04
N LYS A 248 29.64 -18.54 -20.26
CA LYS A 248 30.54 -17.86 -21.22
C LYS A 248 30.83 -16.46 -20.69
N ALA A 249 32.09 -16.14 -20.47
CA ALA A 249 32.51 -14.78 -20.15
C ALA A 249 32.32 -13.87 -21.37
N ASP A 250 31.75 -12.69 -21.15
CA ASP A 250 31.65 -11.66 -22.18
C ASP A 250 33.03 -11.16 -22.59
N THR A 251 33.24 -10.88 -23.88
CA THR A 251 34.46 -10.27 -24.40
C THR A 251 34.58 -8.82 -23.95
N GLU A 252 35.79 -8.25 -23.99
CA GLU A 252 35.99 -6.84 -23.66
C GLU A 252 35.23 -5.90 -24.62
N GLU A 253 35.01 -6.31 -25.85
CA GLU A 253 34.22 -5.58 -26.85
C GLU A 253 32.74 -5.58 -26.48
N GLU A 254 32.19 -6.73 -26.04
CA GLU A 254 30.81 -6.84 -25.56
C GLU A 254 30.61 -6.02 -24.28
N LYS A 255 31.51 -6.07 -23.31
CA LYS A 255 31.50 -5.24 -22.11
C LYS A 255 31.58 -3.74 -22.41
N ALA A 256 32.36 -3.34 -23.39
CA ALA A 256 32.49 -1.93 -23.80
C ALA A 256 31.21 -1.33 -24.40
N THR A 257 30.23 -2.14 -24.77
CA THR A 257 28.89 -1.66 -25.22
C THR A 257 28.01 -1.17 -24.08
N ILE A 258 28.32 -1.59 -22.84
CA ILE A 258 27.58 -1.16 -21.67
C ILE A 258 28.04 0.20 -21.21
N PRO A 259 27.18 1.24 -21.15
CA PRO A 259 27.58 2.54 -20.65
C PRO A 259 28.00 2.45 -19.19
N VAL A 260 29.19 2.91 -18.88
CA VAL A 260 29.77 2.91 -17.53
C VAL A 260 29.96 4.35 -17.06
N LEU A 261 29.45 4.66 -15.87
CA LEU A 261 29.69 5.94 -15.21
C LEU A 261 31.12 5.98 -14.68
N ASN A 262 31.82 7.09 -14.93
CA ASN A 262 33.09 7.37 -14.28
C ASN A 262 32.86 8.04 -12.94
N ILE A 263 33.84 7.95 -12.04
CA ILE A 263 33.73 8.57 -10.70
C ILE A 263 33.53 10.09 -10.79
N LYS A 264 34.04 10.73 -11.82
CA LYS A 264 33.87 12.17 -12.11
C LYS A 264 32.45 12.55 -12.54
N ASP A 265 31.67 11.56 -13.02
CA ASP A 265 30.27 11.77 -13.44
C ASP A 265 29.31 11.69 -12.23
N VAL A 266 29.83 11.26 -11.06
CA VAL A 266 29.06 11.25 -9.80
C VAL A 266 29.02 12.66 -9.23
N PRO A 267 27.84 13.27 -9.06
CA PRO A 267 27.72 14.61 -8.51
C PRO A 267 28.26 14.64 -7.07
N VAL A 268 29.16 15.58 -6.79
CA VAL A 268 29.72 15.79 -5.44
C VAL A 268 28.78 16.62 -4.57
N ASN A 269 28.00 17.48 -5.21
CA ASN A 269 27.05 18.33 -4.51
C ASN A 269 25.72 17.61 -4.31
N VAL A 270 25.21 17.64 -3.08
CA VAL A 270 23.86 17.17 -2.78
C VAL A 270 22.88 18.27 -3.17
N GLU A 271 21.92 17.93 -4.03
CA GLU A 271 20.79 18.83 -4.30
C GLU A 271 19.99 19.02 -3.02
N THR A 272 19.78 20.28 -2.64
CA THR A 272 18.97 20.64 -1.46
C THR A 272 17.64 21.23 -1.92
N THR A 273 16.57 20.81 -1.29
CA THR A 273 15.25 21.40 -1.50
C THR A 273 15.28 22.85 -0.98
N PRO A 274 14.91 23.86 -1.79
CA PRO A 274 14.80 25.24 -1.33
C PRO A 274 13.87 25.31 -0.12
N ARG A 275 14.29 25.96 0.95
CA ARG A 275 13.48 26.13 2.15
C ARG A 275 13.73 27.45 2.82
N GLU A 276 12.68 28.04 3.37
CA GLU A 276 12.73 29.20 4.26
C GLU A 276 12.08 28.80 5.59
N VAL A 277 12.71 29.15 6.71
CA VAL A 277 12.15 28.95 8.05
C VAL A 277 11.64 30.32 8.54
N ILE A 278 10.34 30.38 8.81
CA ILE A 278 9.66 31.63 9.20
C ILE A 278 9.09 31.44 10.61
N GLU A 279 9.62 32.19 11.56
CA GLU A 279 9.10 32.24 12.92
C GLU A 279 7.96 33.26 12.99
N ASP A 280 6.77 32.82 13.38
CA ASP A 280 5.58 33.64 13.59
C ASP A 280 4.80 33.05 14.77
N LYS A 281 3.47 32.98 14.72
CA LYS A 281 2.67 32.26 15.71
C LYS A 281 3.11 30.80 15.85
N PHE A 282 3.46 30.19 14.75
CA PHE A 282 4.09 28.87 14.67
C PHE A 282 5.38 28.97 13.85
N THR A 283 6.23 27.95 13.94
CA THR A 283 7.38 27.78 13.05
C THR A 283 6.91 27.20 11.72
N TYR A 284 7.11 27.94 10.64
CA TYR A 284 6.80 27.52 9.27
C TYR A 284 8.07 27.12 8.53
N ILE A 285 8.06 25.97 7.88
CA ILE A 285 9.05 25.53 6.92
C ILE A 285 8.40 25.68 5.54
N TYR A 286 8.79 26.71 4.81
CA TYR A 286 8.20 27.04 3.52
C TYR A 286 9.11 26.61 2.36
N HIS A 287 8.50 26.05 1.31
CA HIS A 287 9.16 25.66 0.08
C HIS A 287 8.49 26.36 -1.11
N ASP A 288 9.23 27.28 -1.75
CA ASP A 288 8.82 27.93 -2.99
C ASP A 288 9.15 27.00 -4.17
N ILE A 289 8.20 26.17 -4.53
CA ILE A 289 8.32 25.17 -5.62
C ILE A 289 7.05 25.23 -6.47
N ASP A 290 7.22 25.20 -7.80
CA ASP A 290 6.10 25.07 -8.72
C ASP A 290 5.42 23.70 -8.55
N THR A 291 4.19 23.73 -8.10
CA THR A 291 3.38 22.55 -7.79
C THR A 291 2.15 22.41 -8.71
N ALA A 292 2.14 23.09 -9.85
CA ALA A 292 0.99 23.14 -10.76
C ALA A 292 -0.33 23.57 -10.07
N GLY A 293 -0.22 24.51 -9.10
CA GLY A 293 -1.35 25.05 -8.34
C GLY A 293 -1.84 24.19 -7.18
N LEU A 294 -1.14 23.09 -6.86
CA LEU A 294 -1.39 22.31 -5.65
C LEU A 294 -0.68 22.94 -4.44
N ILE A 295 -1.27 22.76 -3.28
CA ILE A 295 -0.71 23.20 -1.99
C ILE A 295 -0.54 21.95 -1.12
N TYR A 296 0.69 21.67 -0.72
CA TYR A 296 0.99 20.59 0.22
C TYR A 296 1.13 21.17 1.63
N ILE A 297 0.32 20.68 2.56
CA ILE A 297 0.30 21.13 3.94
C ILE A 297 0.62 19.92 4.83
N SER A 298 1.59 20.09 5.72
CA SER A 298 1.90 19.12 6.77
C SER A 298 2.04 19.82 8.11
N LEU A 299 1.29 19.36 9.09
CA LEU A 299 1.29 19.82 10.47
C LEU A 299 2.00 18.77 11.31
N TYR A 300 3.00 19.14 12.08
CA TYR A 300 3.79 18.25 12.93
C TYR A 300 3.60 18.63 14.39
N PHE A 301 3.01 17.72 15.17
CA PHE A 301 2.78 17.87 16.60
C PHE A 301 3.77 17.01 17.37
N ASP A 302 4.47 17.59 18.35
CA ASP A 302 5.37 16.83 19.22
C ASP A 302 4.54 15.93 20.16
N ILE A 303 4.75 14.62 20.02
CA ILE A 303 4.12 13.57 20.84
C ILE A 303 5.15 12.88 21.78
N GLY A 304 6.27 13.55 22.08
CA GLY A 304 7.29 13.03 22.98
C GLY A 304 6.81 12.68 24.38
N HIS A 305 5.66 13.16 24.79
CA HIS A 305 5.02 12.87 26.08
C HIS A 305 4.22 11.56 26.10
N LEU A 306 4.01 10.89 24.95
CA LEU A 306 3.34 9.59 24.92
C LEU A 306 4.33 8.46 25.18
N ASN A 307 3.92 7.50 26.01
CA ASN A 307 4.68 6.26 26.22
C ASN A 307 4.44 5.26 25.08
N LEU A 308 5.16 4.13 25.09
CA LEU A 308 5.10 3.16 24.00
C LEU A 308 3.70 2.54 23.81
N ASP A 309 2.99 2.27 24.90
CA ASP A 309 1.64 1.71 24.82
C ASP A 309 0.66 2.72 24.25
N GLU A 310 0.74 3.98 24.65
CA GLU A 310 -0.05 5.07 24.06
C GLU A 310 0.25 5.26 22.57
N LEU A 311 1.51 5.13 22.15
CA LEU A 311 1.91 5.20 20.74
C LEU A 311 1.31 4.04 19.91
N ARG A 312 1.19 2.83 20.47
CA ARG A 312 0.52 1.71 19.80
C ARG A 312 -0.96 2.03 19.53
N TYR A 313 -1.69 2.53 20.52
CA TYR A 313 -3.07 2.96 20.32
C TYR A 313 -3.18 4.16 19.37
N LEU A 314 -2.21 5.08 19.37
CA LEU A 314 -2.17 6.19 18.43
C LEU A 314 -2.14 5.72 16.95
N THR A 315 -1.49 4.58 16.66
CA THR A 315 -1.53 4.03 15.28
C THR A 315 -2.93 3.59 14.86
N LEU A 316 -3.79 3.21 15.81
CA LEU A 316 -5.19 2.90 15.54
C LEU A 316 -6.03 4.17 15.41
N ILE A 317 -5.77 5.18 16.26
CA ILE A 317 -6.44 6.47 16.20
C ILE A 317 -6.19 7.13 14.83
N ASN A 318 -4.98 7.02 14.30
CA ASN A 318 -4.63 7.54 12.97
C ASN A 318 -5.46 6.92 11.85
N ASP A 319 -5.75 5.62 11.93
CA ASP A 319 -6.64 4.94 10.95
C ASP A 319 -8.12 5.31 11.17
N PHE A 320 -8.50 5.66 12.39
CA PHE A 320 -9.88 6.04 12.70
C PHE A 320 -10.20 7.47 12.29
N MET A 321 -9.26 8.41 12.46
CA MET A 321 -9.46 9.81 12.06
C MET A 321 -9.75 9.91 10.55
N GLY A 322 -10.87 10.58 10.20
CA GLY A 322 -11.36 10.64 8.84
C GLY A 322 -12.09 9.38 8.35
N SER A 323 -12.24 8.34 9.22
CA SER A 323 -12.95 7.09 8.89
C SER A 323 -14.10 6.78 9.85
N VAL A 324 -14.25 7.52 10.94
CA VAL A 324 -15.34 7.42 11.93
C VAL A 324 -16.19 8.67 11.90
N ASP A 325 -17.39 8.62 12.54
CA ASP A 325 -18.23 9.80 12.68
C ASP A 325 -17.47 10.95 13.35
N THR A 326 -17.77 12.19 12.95
CA THR A 326 -17.41 13.39 13.72
C THR A 326 -18.66 13.96 14.40
N GLU A 327 -18.52 15.07 15.13
CA GLU A 327 -19.70 15.79 15.63
C GLU A 327 -20.60 16.31 14.52
N SER A 328 -20.02 16.65 13.36
CA SER A 328 -20.68 17.33 12.25
C SER A 328 -21.02 16.40 11.07
N ILE A 329 -20.27 15.31 10.85
CA ILE A 329 -20.35 14.50 9.64
C ILE A 329 -20.37 13.02 10.02
N PRO A 330 -21.39 12.24 9.59
CA PRO A 330 -21.37 10.79 9.73
C PRO A 330 -20.33 10.19 8.76
N TYR A 331 -19.64 9.10 9.17
CA TYR A 331 -18.55 8.49 8.39
C TYR A 331 -18.99 8.14 6.95
N THR A 332 -20.27 7.73 6.76
CA THR A 332 -20.83 7.42 5.45
C THR A 332 -20.93 8.61 4.49
N LYS A 333 -20.59 9.83 4.94
CA LYS A 333 -20.61 11.05 4.15
C LYS A 333 -19.25 11.74 4.06
N ILE A 334 -18.26 11.24 4.82
CA ILE A 334 -16.95 11.86 4.88
C ILE A 334 -16.32 11.94 3.49
N ASP A 335 -16.28 10.85 2.73
CA ASP A 335 -15.66 10.82 1.40
C ASP A 335 -16.31 11.79 0.41
N ASP A 336 -17.65 11.87 0.41
CA ASP A 336 -18.40 12.77 -0.44
C ASP A 336 -18.04 14.25 -0.21
N VAL A 337 -17.69 14.60 1.03
CA VAL A 337 -17.31 15.97 1.43
C VAL A 337 -15.80 16.19 1.28
N LEU A 338 -14.99 15.23 1.75
CA LEU A 338 -13.56 15.33 1.83
C LEU A 338 -12.92 15.59 0.45
N PHE A 339 -13.22 14.72 -0.52
CA PHE A 339 -12.60 14.80 -1.84
C PHE A 339 -13.04 15.99 -2.69
N GLN A 340 -14.04 16.75 -2.25
CA GLN A 340 -14.38 18.04 -2.87
C GLN A 340 -13.39 19.15 -2.48
N TYR A 341 -12.68 19.03 -1.35
CA TYR A 341 -11.84 20.11 -0.80
C TYR A 341 -10.37 19.78 -0.71
N LEU A 342 -10.04 18.49 -0.58
CA LEU A 342 -8.66 18.04 -0.42
C LEU A 342 -8.46 16.63 -0.96
N THR A 343 -7.20 16.24 -1.09
CA THR A 343 -6.81 14.87 -1.41
C THR A 343 -5.67 14.42 -0.49
N SER A 344 -5.43 13.09 -0.47
CA SER A 344 -4.33 12.48 0.28
C SER A 344 -4.30 12.87 1.77
N PRO A 345 -5.46 12.90 2.48
CA PRO A 345 -5.45 13.11 3.91
C PRO A 345 -4.64 11.98 4.57
N ASN A 346 -3.75 12.35 5.49
CA ASN A 346 -2.91 11.37 6.16
C ASN A 346 -2.65 11.78 7.61
N PHE A 347 -2.87 10.84 8.53
CA PHE A 347 -2.48 10.90 9.93
C PHE A 347 -1.44 9.82 10.16
N SER A 348 -0.25 10.19 10.59
CA SER A 348 0.86 9.23 10.70
C SER A 348 1.91 9.66 11.70
N ASN A 349 2.53 8.68 12.35
CA ASN A 349 3.62 8.91 13.28
C ASN A 349 4.95 9.04 12.52
N SER A 350 5.74 10.02 12.89
CA SER A 350 7.09 10.24 12.37
C SER A 350 8.13 10.16 13.49
N PHE A 351 9.16 9.35 13.29
CA PHE A 351 10.24 9.14 14.26
C PHE A 351 11.56 9.51 13.59
N ILE A 352 12.21 10.55 14.10
CA ILE A 352 13.42 11.11 13.53
C ILE A 352 14.56 10.94 14.53
N ASN A 353 15.59 10.20 14.15
CA ASN A 353 16.83 10.18 14.89
C ASN A 353 17.53 11.55 14.78
N VAL A 354 17.46 12.36 15.82
CA VAL A 354 18.14 13.65 15.87
C VAL A 354 19.63 13.43 16.08
N ASN A 355 19.97 12.46 16.95
CA ASN A 355 21.31 11.93 17.19
C ASN A 355 21.17 10.53 17.81
N ASN A 356 22.28 9.87 18.15
CA ASN A 356 22.27 8.51 18.74
C ASN A 356 21.50 8.41 20.08
N GLU A 357 21.23 9.52 20.74
CA GLU A 357 20.57 9.57 22.06
C GLU A 357 19.11 10.03 21.99
N LYS A 358 18.75 10.82 20.98
CA LYS A 358 17.43 11.46 20.90
C LYS A 358 16.66 11.09 19.63
N ILE A 359 15.44 10.58 19.85
CA ILE A 359 14.45 10.31 18.80
C ILE A 359 13.32 11.33 18.97
N ALA A 360 13.17 12.23 18.01
CA ALA A 360 11.99 13.10 17.95
C ALA A 360 10.78 12.25 17.53
N ARG A 361 9.69 12.41 18.26
CA ARG A 361 8.41 11.70 18.05
C ARG A 361 7.36 12.71 17.66
N LEU A 362 6.88 12.62 16.44
CA LEU A 362 5.96 13.57 15.86
C LEU A 362 4.71 12.89 15.32
N GLU A 363 3.57 13.45 15.58
CA GLU A 363 2.36 13.16 14.84
C GLU A 363 2.29 14.09 13.64
N LYS A 364 2.16 13.52 12.45
CA LYS A 364 2.04 14.25 11.19
C LYS A 364 0.61 14.19 10.69
N VAL A 365 0.01 15.33 10.48
CA VAL A 365 -1.25 15.51 9.78
C VAL A 365 -0.96 16.19 8.46
N SER A 366 -1.29 15.56 7.33
CA SER A 366 -1.00 16.15 6.02
C SER A 366 -2.12 15.95 5.02
N PHE A 367 -2.23 16.90 4.09
CA PHE A 367 -3.18 16.84 2.98
C PHE A 367 -2.72 17.75 1.83
N THR A 368 -3.30 17.54 0.66
CA THR A 368 -3.09 18.37 -0.53
C THR A 368 -4.40 19.04 -0.91
N SER A 369 -4.34 20.32 -1.32
CA SER A 369 -5.51 21.10 -1.71
C SER A 369 -5.14 22.09 -2.82
N THR A 370 -6.10 22.88 -3.29
CA THR A 370 -5.89 24.08 -4.09
C THR A 370 -6.23 25.31 -3.23
N ILE A 371 -5.83 26.52 -3.66
CA ILE A 371 -6.08 27.72 -2.86
C ILE A 371 -7.57 27.98 -2.62
N ASP A 372 -8.41 27.66 -3.59
CA ASP A 372 -9.85 27.88 -3.53
C ASP A 372 -10.54 26.98 -2.48
N THR A 373 -9.94 25.84 -2.15
CA THR A 373 -10.51 24.84 -1.25
C THR A 373 -9.71 24.66 0.05
N ALA A 374 -8.50 25.19 0.14
CA ALA A 374 -7.56 24.98 1.25
C ALA A 374 -8.14 25.32 2.64
N GLN A 375 -8.93 26.40 2.76
CA GLN A 375 -9.54 26.76 4.03
C GLN A 375 -10.56 25.72 4.49
N LYS A 376 -11.44 25.26 3.58
CA LYS A 376 -12.43 24.22 3.88
C LYS A 376 -11.76 22.86 4.15
N GLY A 377 -10.68 22.56 3.41
CA GLY A 377 -9.86 21.37 3.64
C GLY A 377 -9.26 21.39 5.05
N LEU A 378 -8.69 22.51 5.47
CA LEU A 378 -8.15 22.69 6.82
C LEU A 378 -9.24 22.57 7.90
N ASP A 379 -10.44 23.15 7.66
CA ASP A 379 -11.58 23.02 8.58
C ASP A 379 -11.99 21.58 8.77
N LEU A 380 -12.04 20.80 7.68
CA LEU A 380 -12.38 19.40 7.71
C LEU A 380 -11.32 18.56 8.43
N MET A 381 -10.02 18.79 8.13
CA MET A 381 -8.93 18.11 8.84
C MET A 381 -8.96 18.42 10.35
N ALA A 382 -9.27 19.67 10.73
CA ALA A 382 -9.43 20.03 12.13
C ALA A 382 -10.65 19.33 12.78
N ASP A 383 -11.75 19.12 12.05
CA ASP A 383 -12.88 18.34 12.55
C ASP A 383 -12.48 16.89 12.86
N PHE A 384 -11.69 16.27 11.99
CA PHE A 384 -11.13 14.93 12.27
C PHE A 384 -10.16 14.92 13.47
N MET A 385 -9.37 15.96 13.63
CA MET A 385 -8.38 16.09 14.72
C MET A 385 -9.02 16.30 16.09
N PHE A 386 -10.18 16.95 16.17
CA PHE A 386 -10.73 17.39 17.46
C PHE A 386 -12.12 16.87 17.79
N ASN A 387 -12.86 16.35 16.80
CA ASN A 387 -14.28 16.00 16.93
C ASN A 387 -14.62 14.58 16.48
N SER A 388 -13.62 13.72 16.23
CA SER A 388 -13.84 12.29 15.91
C SER A 388 -14.50 11.55 17.08
N LYS A 389 -15.47 10.67 16.77
CA LYS A 389 -16.22 9.86 17.73
C LYS A 389 -15.85 8.39 17.58
N PHE A 390 -15.60 7.73 18.69
CA PHE A 390 -15.13 6.34 18.71
C PHE A 390 -16.16 5.39 19.31
N ASP A 391 -17.43 5.77 19.41
CA ASP A 391 -18.52 5.05 20.06
C ASP A 391 -19.22 4.00 19.17
N ASN A 392 -18.92 3.98 17.86
CA ASN A 392 -19.50 3.02 16.92
C ASN A 392 -18.67 1.72 16.88
N GLN A 393 -19.01 0.77 17.78
CA GLN A 393 -18.28 -0.51 17.88
C GLN A 393 -18.18 -1.26 16.55
N LYS A 394 -19.27 -1.30 15.77
CA LYS A 394 -19.29 -2.03 14.51
C LYS A 394 -18.28 -1.43 13.52
N ARG A 395 -18.25 -0.10 13.41
CA ARG A 395 -17.31 0.60 12.52
C ARG A 395 -15.87 0.44 12.99
N ILE A 396 -15.59 0.56 14.27
CA ILE A 396 -14.25 0.37 14.83
C ILE A 396 -13.74 -1.06 14.54
N LEU A 397 -14.55 -2.08 14.77
CA LEU A 397 -14.17 -3.48 14.47
C LEU A 397 -13.96 -3.72 12.98
N GLU A 398 -14.73 -3.09 12.11
CA GLU A 398 -14.53 -3.13 10.66
C GLU A 398 -13.14 -2.57 10.29
N LEU A 399 -12.79 -1.35 10.76
CA LEU A 399 -11.51 -0.71 10.49
C LEU A 399 -10.32 -1.53 11.01
N LEU A 400 -10.43 -2.09 12.22
CA LEU A 400 -9.39 -2.95 12.79
C LEU A 400 -9.19 -4.24 11.97
N ARG A 401 -10.27 -4.87 11.47
CA ARG A 401 -10.21 -6.05 10.61
C ARG A 401 -9.59 -5.73 9.25
N MET A 402 -9.98 -4.60 8.64
CA MET A 402 -9.39 -4.12 7.40
C MET A 402 -7.88 -3.90 7.55
N LYS A 403 -7.45 -3.23 8.62
CA LYS A 403 -6.02 -3.04 8.93
C LYS A 403 -5.28 -4.37 9.06
N LYS A 404 -5.88 -5.34 9.76
CA LYS A 404 -5.31 -6.69 9.92
C LYS A 404 -5.18 -7.40 8.57
N SER A 405 -6.24 -7.39 7.75
CA SER A 405 -6.26 -8.01 6.42
C SER A 405 -5.21 -7.39 5.49
N TYR A 406 -5.10 -6.06 5.50
CA TYR A 406 -4.08 -5.34 4.74
C TYR A 406 -2.65 -5.74 5.16
N PHE A 407 -2.37 -5.82 6.46
CA PHE A 407 -1.08 -6.24 6.97
C PHE A 407 -0.76 -7.68 6.56
N GLU A 408 -1.71 -8.60 6.72
CA GLU A 408 -1.54 -10.02 6.35
C GLU A 408 -1.28 -10.20 4.85
N SER A 409 -1.96 -9.46 3.99
CA SER A 409 -1.71 -9.51 2.55
C SER A 409 -0.34 -8.94 2.16
N GLY A 410 0.12 -7.89 2.85
CA GLY A 410 1.44 -7.29 2.64
C GLY A 410 2.62 -8.14 3.11
N MET A 411 2.40 -9.06 4.05
CA MET A 411 3.47 -9.93 4.58
C MET A 411 4.19 -10.74 3.50
N TYR A 412 3.48 -11.17 2.45
CA TYR A 412 4.05 -11.97 1.37
C TYR A 412 4.97 -11.19 0.44
N ASP A 413 4.73 -9.91 0.28
CA ASP A 413 5.54 -9.06 -0.59
C ASP A 413 6.67 -8.37 0.16
N GLN A 414 6.48 -8.07 1.44
CA GLN A 414 7.44 -7.34 2.28
C GLN A 414 8.08 -8.19 3.38
N GLY A 415 7.95 -9.50 3.33
CA GLY A 415 8.42 -10.41 4.39
C GLY A 415 9.89 -10.23 4.79
N HIS A 416 10.77 -9.93 3.83
CA HIS A 416 12.19 -9.66 4.10
C HIS A 416 12.39 -8.34 4.89
N ILE A 417 11.60 -7.31 4.60
CA ILE A 417 11.63 -6.04 5.34
C ILE A 417 11.11 -6.26 6.77
N LEU A 418 10.02 -7.01 6.93
CA LEU A 418 9.47 -7.35 8.24
C LEU A 418 10.46 -8.17 9.06
N ALA A 419 11.10 -9.18 8.46
CA ALA A 419 12.12 -10.00 9.13
C ALA A 419 13.33 -9.15 9.54
N MET A 420 13.80 -8.25 8.68
CA MET A 420 14.92 -7.35 8.95
C MET A 420 14.59 -6.34 10.06
N ASN A 421 13.42 -5.69 9.98
CA ASN A 421 12.98 -4.75 11.01
C ASN A 421 12.78 -5.46 12.36
N ARG A 422 12.22 -6.66 12.37
CA ARG A 422 12.05 -7.46 13.59
C ARG A 422 13.38 -7.86 14.20
N ALA A 423 14.35 -8.30 13.40
CA ALA A 423 15.70 -8.60 13.88
C ALA A 423 16.38 -7.34 14.46
N ASN A 424 16.32 -6.22 13.76
CA ASN A 424 16.87 -4.94 14.20
C ASN A 424 16.20 -4.42 15.48
N SER A 425 14.91 -4.65 15.67
CA SER A 425 14.15 -4.17 16.84
C SER A 425 14.68 -4.72 18.18
N HIS A 426 15.42 -5.82 18.14
CA HIS A 426 16.03 -6.39 19.35
C HIS A 426 17.34 -5.71 19.76
N ILE A 427 17.99 -4.97 18.85
CA ILE A 427 19.31 -4.37 19.09
C ILE A 427 19.34 -2.84 18.88
N ASP A 428 18.27 -2.24 18.37
CA ASP A 428 18.17 -0.80 18.13
C ASP A 428 16.84 -0.23 18.63
N LYS A 429 16.90 0.83 19.45
CA LYS A 429 15.72 1.46 20.06
C LYS A 429 14.77 2.08 19.03
N ALA A 430 15.31 2.78 18.03
CA ALA A 430 14.48 3.42 17.01
C ALA A 430 13.74 2.39 16.15
N THR A 431 14.41 1.30 15.80
CA THR A 431 13.80 0.20 15.06
C THR A 431 12.82 -0.58 15.93
N MET A 432 13.06 -0.72 17.24
CA MET A 432 12.06 -1.29 18.16
C MET A 432 10.77 -0.48 18.15
N ILE A 433 10.84 0.84 18.26
CA ILE A 433 9.65 1.70 18.18
C ILE A 433 8.95 1.52 16.83
N LYS A 434 9.68 1.50 15.72
CA LYS A 434 9.10 1.27 14.38
C LYS A 434 8.42 -0.09 14.23
N ASP A 435 9.00 -1.16 14.79
CA ASP A 435 8.40 -2.50 14.76
C ASP A 435 7.12 -2.56 15.59
N GLU A 436 7.11 -1.92 16.75
CA GLU A 436 5.94 -1.85 17.63
C GLU A 436 4.77 -1.02 17.05
N LEU A 437 5.05 -0.13 16.09
CA LEU A 437 4.05 0.76 15.51
C LEU A 437 3.66 0.41 14.06
N GLY A 438 4.45 -0.39 13.35
CA GLY A 438 4.17 -0.73 11.95
C GLY A 438 4.77 -2.06 11.48
N GLY A 439 5.43 -2.82 12.36
CA GLY A 439 6.01 -4.12 12.06
C GLY A 439 5.24 -5.29 12.69
N ILE A 440 5.97 -6.34 13.00
CA ILE A 440 5.42 -7.54 13.65
C ILE A 440 4.87 -7.23 15.04
N GLY A 441 5.54 -6.36 15.82
CA GLY A 441 5.04 -5.90 17.12
C GLY A 441 3.67 -5.25 17.01
N SER A 442 3.50 -4.37 16.02
CA SER A 442 2.19 -3.75 15.72
C SER A 442 1.12 -4.77 15.35
N TYR A 443 1.45 -5.78 14.55
CA TYR A 443 0.49 -6.82 14.17
C TYR A 443 0.03 -7.65 15.37
N LEU A 444 0.94 -8.00 16.27
CA LEU A 444 0.59 -8.73 17.50
C LEU A 444 -0.32 -7.87 18.39
N PHE A 445 0.03 -6.59 18.60
CA PHE A 445 -0.81 -5.64 19.32
C PHE A 445 -2.20 -5.47 18.67
N LEU A 446 -2.28 -5.39 17.34
CA LEU A 446 -3.55 -5.27 16.62
C LEU A 446 -4.49 -6.46 16.89
N LYS A 447 -3.97 -7.68 16.99
CA LYS A 447 -4.77 -8.87 17.36
C LYS A 447 -5.33 -8.74 18.76
N ASP A 448 -4.53 -8.27 19.71
CA ASP A 448 -4.96 -8.05 21.09
C ASP A 448 -6.00 -6.92 21.17
N ALA A 449 -5.80 -5.82 20.43
CA ALA A 449 -6.74 -4.71 20.34
C ALA A 449 -8.11 -5.12 19.75
N ILE A 450 -8.12 -5.98 18.71
CA ILE A 450 -9.36 -6.56 18.18
C ILE A 450 -10.10 -7.38 19.23
N ASN A 451 -9.38 -8.21 20.00
CA ASN A 451 -9.98 -9.02 21.06
C ASN A 451 -10.52 -8.13 22.19
N GLU A 452 -9.81 -7.09 22.60
CA GLU A 452 -10.27 -6.11 23.59
C GLU A 452 -11.52 -5.38 23.11
N ALA A 453 -11.51 -4.84 21.89
CA ALA A 453 -12.66 -4.13 21.30
C ALA A 453 -13.91 -5.02 21.16
N ARG A 454 -13.75 -6.35 21.05
CA ARG A 454 -14.86 -7.31 21.04
C ARG A 454 -15.39 -7.64 22.42
N SER A 455 -14.50 -7.80 23.40
CA SER A 455 -14.85 -8.31 24.74
C SER A 455 -15.18 -7.21 25.75
N ASP A 456 -14.56 -6.04 25.64
CA ASP A 456 -14.74 -4.88 26.53
C ASP A 456 -14.56 -3.57 25.75
N PHE A 457 -15.57 -3.24 24.97
CA PHE A 457 -15.53 -2.08 24.07
C PHE A 457 -15.41 -0.76 24.84
N ASP A 458 -16.09 -0.63 25.98
CA ASP A 458 -16.06 0.61 26.78
C ASP A 458 -14.65 0.89 27.32
N SER A 459 -13.93 -0.14 27.76
CA SER A 459 -12.53 -0.03 28.18
C SER A 459 -11.62 0.38 27.01
N PHE A 460 -11.80 -0.26 25.85
CA PHE A 460 -11.05 0.04 24.63
C PHE A 460 -11.25 1.52 24.21
N VAL A 461 -12.50 1.96 24.09
CA VAL A 461 -12.83 3.35 23.70
C VAL A 461 -12.30 4.35 24.72
N GLY A 462 -12.43 4.05 26.02
CA GLY A 462 -11.89 4.91 27.08
C GLY A 462 -10.37 5.17 26.93
N LYS A 463 -9.60 4.15 26.50
CA LYS A 463 -8.17 4.32 26.21
C LYS A 463 -7.95 5.21 24.95
N ILE A 464 -8.68 4.92 23.87
CA ILE A 464 -8.63 5.71 22.63
C ILE A 464 -8.88 7.19 22.91
N GLU A 465 -9.98 7.52 23.58
CA GLU A 465 -10.35 8.91 23.90
C GLU A 465 -9.36 9.60 24.82
N ALA A 466 -8.83 8.88 25.80
CA ALA A 466 -7.82 9.44 26.71
C ALA A 466 -6.53 9.82 25.99
N ILE A 467 -6.11 9.04 24.99
CA ILE A 467 -4.93 9.31 24.17
C ILE A 467 -5.23 10.39 23.13
N TYR A 468 -6.37 10.31 22.45
CA TYR A 468 -6.79 11.27 21.44
C TYR A 468 -6.74 12.72 21.95
N LYS A 469 -7.18 12.96 23.19
CA LYS A 469 -7.12 14.29 23.84
C LYS A 469 -5.70 14.81 24.11
N LYS A 470 -4.68 13.99 23.97
CA LYS A 470 -3.27 14.35 24.23
C LYS A 470 -2.48 14.65 22.97
N ILE A 471 -2.97 14.28 21.77
CA ILE A 471 -2.17 14.28 20.54
C ILE A 471 -1.82 15.71 20.08
N PHE A 472 -2.82 16.58 19.97
CA PHE A 472 -2.70 17.88 19.32
C PHE A 472 -2.42 19.00 20.32
N THR A 473 -1.13 19.24 20.54
CA THR A 473 -0.64 20.27 21.49
C THR A 473 -0.10 21.50 20.75
N ASN A 474 0.20 22.56 21.49
CA ASN A 474 0.69 23.83 20.94
C ASN A 474 2.15 23.78 20.43
N ASN A 475 2.84 22.67 20.54
CA ASN A 475 4.15 22.46 19.91
C ASN A 475 3.95 21.97 18.48
N LEU A 476 3.57 22.89 17.61
CA LEU A 476 3.20 22.67 16.22
C LEU A 476 4.23 23.30 15.30
N GLU A 477 4.85 22.51 14.43
CA GLU A 477 5.63 22.96 13.29
C GLU A 477 4.87 22.69 12.00
N ILE A 478 4.96 23.59 11.02
CA ILE A 478 4.14 23.56 9.81
C ILE A 478 5.04 23.58 8.59
N ASN A 479 4.89 22.59 7.72
CA ASN A 479 5.58 22.55 6.44
C ASN A 479 4.58 22.83 5.31
N ILE A 480 4.90 23.79 4.44
CA ILE A 480 4.06 24.19 3.30
C ILE A 480 4.91 24.26 2.04
N THR A 481 4.43 23.59 0.98
CA THR A 481 4.95 23.75 -0.37
C THR A 481 3.86 24.35 -1.24
N ALA A 482 4.09 25.56 -1.74
CA ALA A 482 3.11 26.34 -2.52
C ALA A 482 3.77 27.53 -3.22
N SER A 483 3.03 28.22 -4.09
CA SER A 483 3.44 29.54 -4.58
C SER A 483 3.54 30.57 -3.44
N PRO A 484 4.35 31.64 -3.59
CA PRO A 484 4.46 32.68 -2.56
C PRO A 484 3.13 33.38 -2.21
N THR A 485 2.23 33.47 -3.18
CA THR A 485 0.90 34.09 -2.96
C THR A 485 0.01 33.16 -2.14
N ASP A 486 -0.03 31.89 -2.49
CA ASP A 486 -0.86 30.88 -1.84
C ASP A 486 -0.36 30.60 -0.42
N PHE A 487 0.97 30.56 -0.23
CA PHE A 487 1.58 30.43 1.11
C PHE A 487 1.08 31.49 2.09
N LYS A 488 1.02 32.75 1.67
CA LYS A 488 0.55 33.83 2.55
C LYS A 488 -0.89 33.62 3.02
N GLN A 489 -1.78 33.22 2.12
CA GLN A 489 -3.19 32.99 2.44
C GLN A 489 -3.35 31.76 3.34
N VAL A 490 -2.69 30.65 3.00
CA VAL A 490 -2.74 29.42 3.81
C VAL A 490 -2.19 29.64 5.21
N LYS A 491 -1.11 30.41 5.35
CA LYS A 491 -0.55 30.79 6.66
C LYS A 491 -1.58 31.54 7.51
N GLU A 492 -2.35 32.45 6.92
CA GLU A 492 -3.43 33.17 7.63
C GLU A 492 -4.55 32.20 8.05
N PHE A 493 -4.95 31.26 7.20
CA PHE A 493 -5.96 30.25 7.55
C PHE A 493 -5.50 29.40 8.74
N ILE A 494 -4.25 28.91 8.72
CA ILE A 494 -3.69 28.10 9.80
C ILE A 494 -3.57 28.91 11.10
N ASN A 495 -3.07 30.12 11.05
CA ASN A 495 -2.96 31.02 12.22
C ASN A 495 -4.32 31.26 12.88
N GLY A 496 -5.39 31.41 12.08
CA GLY A 496 -6.75 31.61 12.61
C GLY A 496 -7.39 30.31 13.15
N LYS A 497 -6.94 29.15 12.71
CA LYS A 497 -7.55 27.89 13.10
C LYS A 497 -7.04 27.33 14.43
N PHE A 498 -5.74 27.46 14.71
CA PHE A 498 -5.08 26.82 15.86
C PHE A 498 -4.76 27.82 17.00
N ASP A 499 -5.77 28.55 17.48
CA ASP A 499 -5.59 29.51 18.56
C ASP A 499 -5.52 28.89 19.97
N ASN A 500 -6.20 27.77 20.18
CA ASN A 500 -6.46 27.17 21.50
C ASN A 500 -5.93 25.75 21.65
N LEU A 501 -4.71 25.48 21.15
CA LEU A 501 -4.10 24.18 21.35
C LEU A 501 -3.67 23.97 22.80
N ALA A 502 -3.78 22.74 23.29
CA ALA A 502 -3.33 22.36 24.62
C ALA A 502 -1.81 22.56 24.77
N SER A 503 -1.36 22.91 25.97
CA SER A 503 0.06 23.10 26.25
C SER A 503 0.84 21.80 26.09
N LYS A 504 2.08 21.88 25.56
CA LYS A 504 3.02 20.76 25.48
C LYS A 504 3.23 20.16 26.87
N GLN A 505 3.22 18.82 26.93
CA GLN A 505 3.53 18.05 28.13
C GLN A 505 5.02 17.69 28.17
N GLY A 506 5.49 17.22 29.35
CA GLY A 506 6.87 16.76 29.53
C GLY A 506 7.17 15.50 28.72
N GLU A 507 8.42 15.36 28.27
CA GLU A 507 8.87 14.20 27.48
C GLU A 507 8.91 12.93 28.35
N VAL A 508 8.46 11.80 27.81
CA VAL A 508 8.48 10.48 28.45
C VAL A 508 9.56 9.63 27.78
N GLU A 509 10.44 9.05 28.59
CA GLU A 509 11.47 8.16 28.08
C GLU A 509 10.88 6.77 27.79
N ILE A 510 11.17 6.24 26.58
CA ILE A 510 10.87 4.86 26.22
C ILE A 510 12.08 4.00 26.58
N GLY A 511 11.88 3.09 27.52
CA GLY A 511 12.93 2.14 27.93
C GLY A 511 13.28 1.16 26.81
N PHE A 512 14.58 0.83 26.68
CA PHE A 512 15.07 -0.17 25.74
C PHE A 512 16.30 -0.87 26.28
N THR A 513 16.38 -2.18 26.08
CA THR A 513 17.58 -2.98 26.42
C THR A 513 17.90 -3.88 25.25
N PRO A 514 19.05 -3.69 24.58
CA PRO A 514 19.47 -4.54 23.48
C PRO A 514 19.62 -6.00 23.94
N ARG A 515 19.23 -6.93 23.09
CA ARG A 515 19.38 -8.37 23.36
C ARG A 515 19.63 -9.15 22.06
N SER A 516 20.46 -10.19 22.16
CA SER A 516 20.55 -11.19 21.11
C SER A 516 19.32 -12.11 21.15
N TYR A 517 18.62 -12.25 20.04
CA TYR A 517 17.39 -13.01 19.98
C TYR A 517 17.28 -13.80 18.69
N LYS A 518 16.70 -15.00 18.76
CA LYS A 518 16.38 -15.84 17.60
C LYS A 518 14.88 -16.09 17.62
N GLU A 519 14.21 -15.71 16.56
CA GLU A 519 12.75 -15.79 16.43
C GLU A 519 12.39 -16.38 15.07
N ALA A 520 11.30 -17.14 15.02
CA ALA A 520 10.67 -17.61 13.79
C ALA A 520 9.19 -17.33 13.88
N ILE A 521 8.63 -16.76 12.80
CA ILE A 521 7.20 -16.47 12.68
C ILE A 521 6.65 -17.31 11.54
N LEU A 522 5.63 -18.11 11.84
CA LEU A 522 4.97 -18.95 10.86
C LEU A 522 3.96 -18.13 10.04
N SER A 523 3.97 -18.34 8.74
CA SER A 523 3.02 -17.77 7.79
C SER A 523 2.54 -18.83 6.80
N ASN A 524 1.53 -18.50 6.00
CA ASN A 524 1.04 -19.38 4.93
C ASN A 524 1.92 -19.37 3.67
N ALA A 525 3.06 -18.68 3.69
CA ALA A 525 3.99 -18.65 2.58
C ALA A 525 4.70 -20.00 2.42
N ASN A 526 4.90 -20.42 1.17
CA ASN A 526 5.72 -21.59 0.81
C ASN A 526 7.20 -21.24 0.62
N VAL A 527 7.60 -20.06 0.99
CA VAL A 527 8.96 -19.51 0.93
C VAL A 527 9.33 -18.82 2.25
N ASN A 528 10.62 -18.65 2.49
CA ASN A 528 11.11 -18.03 3.72
C ASN A 528 11.64 -16.61 3.45
N TYR A 529 11.66 -15.80 4.50
CA TYR A 529 12.28 -14.49 4.58
C TYR A 529 13.21 -14.49 5.79
N ILE A 530 14.50 -14.35 5.56
CA ILE A 530 15.50 -14.55 6.60
C ILE A 530 16.30 -13.27 6.77
N SER A 531 16.55 -12.88 8.00
CA SER A 531 17.45 -11.78 8.33
C SER A 531 18.34 -12.12 9.51
N LYS A 532 19.57 -11.63 9.43
CA LYS A 532 20.53 -11.62 10.52
C LYS A 532 21.12 -10.22 10.63
N THR A 533 21.21 -9.69 11.84
CA THR A 533 21.62 -8.31 12.09
C THR A 533 22.67 -8.20 13.18
N ALA A 534 23.48 -7.14 13.09
CA ALA A 534 24.42 -6.72 14.12
C ALA A 534 24.55 -5.19 14.12
N ASN A 535 25.00 -4.62 15.23
CA ASN A 535 25.38 -3.21 15.28
C ASN A 535 26.91 -3.10 15.31
N ILE A 536 27.49 -2.34 14.38
CA ILE A 536 28.95 -2.15 14.28
C ILE A 536 29.52 -1.42 15.49
N GLU A 537 28.71 -0.62 16.20
CA GLU A 537 29.13 0.07 17.42
C GLU A 537 29.50 -0.92 18.53
N GLU A 538 28.88 -2.10 18.58
CA GLU A 538 29.24 -3.18 19.51
C GLU A 538 30.68 -3.68 19.30
N PHE A 539 31.23 -3.45 18.09
CA PHE A 539 32.62 -3.79 17.73
C PHE A 539 33.55 -2.57 17.75
N GLY A 540 33.11 -1.47 18.38
CA GLY A 540 33.90 -0.22 18.50
C GLY A 540 34.11 0.47 17.14
N LYS A 541 33.20 0.31 16.19
CA LYS A 541 33.23 0.95 14.87
C LYS A 541 32.12 1.96 14.75
N GLU A 542 32.39 3.04 14.03
CA GLU A 542 31.39 4.05 13.68
C GLU A 542 30.96 3.88 12.21
N PHE A 543 29.76 4.37 11.90
CA PHE A 543 29.29 4.38 10.52
C PHE A 543 30.18 5.28 9.65
N ASP A 544 30.61 4.75 8.52
CA ASP A 544 31.30 5.48 7.44
C ASP A 544 30.59 5.14 6.11
N GLY A 545 30.49 6.11 5.21
CA GLY A 545 29.91 5.91 3.87
C GLY A 545 30.56 4.77 3.07
N LYS A 546 31.80 4.40 3.38
CA LYS A 546 32.46 3.21 2.82
C LYS A 546 31.70 1.91 3.11
N LEU A 547 30.96 1.83 4.23
CA LEU A 547 30.13 0.69 4.52
C LEU A 547 29.00 0.49 3.49
N ILE A 548 28.44 1.57 2.96
CA ILE A 548 27.41 1.49 1.90
C ILE A 548 28.01 0.85 0.65
N VAL A 549 29.23 1.24 0.28
CA VAL A 549 29.96 0.65 -0.85
C VAL A 549 30.30 -0.81 -0.58
N ALA A 550 30.80 -1.12 0.61
CA ALA A 550 31.15 -2.49 1.00
C ALA A 550 29.91 -3.41 0.97
N THR A 551 28.78 -2.97 1.56
CA THR A 551 27.54 -3.76 1.57
C THR A 551 26.97 -3.94 0.16
N SER A 552 27.12 -2.98 -0.73
CA SER A 552 26.75 -3.11 -2.14
C SER A 552 27.58 -4.19 -2.85
N ILE A 553 28.90 -4.19 -2.62
CA ILE A 553 29.81 -5.21 -3.18
C ILE A 553 29.52 -6.60 -2.61
N LEU A 554 29.26 -6.71 -1.30
CA LEU A 554 28.90 -7.98 -0.67
C LEU A 554 27.53 -8.49 -1.14
N SER A 555 26.59 -7.60 -1.40
CA SER A 555 25.28 -7.97 -1.95
C SER A 555 25.42 -8.50 -3.38
N ASN A 556 26.20 -7.82 -4.23
CA ASN A 556 26.35 -8.18 -5.63
C ASN A 556 27.83 -8.05 -6.05
N PRO A 557 28.56 -9.15 -6.38
CA PRO A 557 27.97 -10.46 -6.76
C PRO A 557 27.83 -11.50 -5.63
N TYR A 558 28.43 -11.34 -4.46
CA TYR A 558 28.65 -12.45 -3.52
C TYR A 558 27.35 -13.09 -3.00
N LEU A 559 26.50 -12.35 -2.28
CA LEU A 559 25.24 -12.91 -1.76
C LEU A 559 24.27 -13.27 -2.89
N TYR A 560 24.28 -12.50 -3.97
CA TYR A 560 23.50 -12.82 -5.16
C TYR A 560 23.86 -14.19 -5.71
N GLU A 561 25.15 -14.51 -5.85
CA GLU A 561 25.59 -15.80 -6.37
C GLU A 561 25.28 -16.96 -5.40
N LEU A 562 25.55 -16.79 -4.11
CA LEU A 562 25.39 -17.85 -3.13
C LEU A 562 23.91 -18.18 -2.85
N ILE A 563 23.09 -17.14 -2.67
CA ILE A 563 21.72 -17.28 -2.16
C ILE A 563 20.69 -17.26 -3.29
N ARG A 564 20.86 -16.40 -4.30
CA ARG A 564 19.93 -16.33 -5.42
C ARG A 564 20.32 -17.32 -6.52
N ALA A 565 21.47 -17.18 -7.16
CA ALA A 565 21.82 -17.96 -8.33
C ALA A 565 22.00 -19.47 -8.02
N LYS A 566 22.68 -19.80 -6.92
CA LYS A 566 22.90 -21.20 -6.49
C LYS A 566 21.90 -21.70 -5.45
N GLY A 567 21.35 -20.79 -4.63
CA GLY A 567 20.44 -21.11 -3.54
C GLY A 567 18.96 -21.12 -3.95
N GLY A 568 18.59 -20.45 -5.04
CA GLY A 568 17.23 -20.43 -5.57
C GLY A 568 16.30 -19.38 -4.93
N ALA A 569 16.82 -18.49 -4.07
CA ALA A 569 16.06 -17.35 -3.56
C ALA A 569 15.79 -16.33 -4.67
N TYR A 570 14.74 -15.52 -4.54
CA TYR A 570 14.45 -14.47 -5.50
C TYR A 570 15.36 -13.24 -5.32
N GLY A 571 15.83 -12.99 -4.09
CA GLY A 571 16.77 -11.92 -3.79
C GLY A 571 17.51 -12.12 -2.48
N ALA A 572 18.67 -11.51 -2.35
CA ALA A 572 19.42 -11.46 -1.10
C ALA A 572 20.33 -10.24 -1.09
N GLY A 573 20.69 -9.77 0.08
CA GLY A 573 21.62 -8.66 0.24
C GLY A 573 22.01 -8.39 1.67
N ILE A 574 22.87 -7.39 1.84
CA ILE A 574 23.24 -6.81 3.11
C ILE A 574 23.11 -5.29 3.02
N THR A 575 22.60 -4.66 4.05
CA THR A 575 22.43 -3.21 4.15
C THR A 575 23.16 -2.67 5.38
N ALA A 576 23.61 -1.42 5.28
CA ALA A 576 24.12 -0.65 6.42
C ALA A 576 23.34 0.66 6.53
N ASN A 577 23.11 1.14 7.74
CA ASN A 577 22.51 2.44 7.98
C ASN A 577 23.37 3.32 8.90
N ARG A 578 22.99 4.60 9.03
CA ARG A 578 23.75 5.58 9.82
C ARG A 578 23.76 5.31 11.33
N SER A 579 22.84 4.50 11.86
CA SER A 579 22.85 4.06 13.26
C SER A 579 23.73 2.82 13.50
N GLY A 580 24.58 2.46 12.55
CA GLY A 580 25.51 1.36 12.68
C GLY A 580 24.92 -0.03 12.49
N LEU A 581 23.64 -0.14 12.14
CA LEU A 581 23.02 -1.44 11.87
C LEU A 581 23.51 -2.03 10.55
N LEU A 582 23.98 -3.27 10.60
CA LEU A 582 24.24 -4.14 9.46
C LEU A 582 23.17 -5.23 9.43
N SER A 583 22.44 -5.35 8.34
CA SER A 583 21.35 -6.32 8.22
C SER A 583 21.47 -7.09 6.92
N THR A 584 21.63 -8.42 7.01
CA THR A 584 21.48 -9.32 5.88
C THR A 584 20.02 -9.69 5.70
N TYR A 585 19.63 -9.98 4.47
CA TYR A 585 18.28 -10.46 4.16
C TYR A 585 18.26 -11.44 3.00
N SER A 586 17.29 -12.36 3.01
CA SER A 586 16.87 -13.10 1.83
C SER A 586 15.38 -12.92 1.56
N TYR A 587 15.00 -12.98 0.29
CA TYR A 587 13.65 -12.74 -0.20
C TYR A 587 13.16 -13.93 -1.01
N ARG A 588 11.99 -14.48 -0.62
CA ARG A 588 11.38 -15.67 -1.22
C ARG A 588 12.38 -16.82 -1.35
N ASP A 589 12.95 -17.21 -0.22
CA ASP A 589 14.04 -18.17 -0.11
C ASP A 589 13.51 -19.59 0.17
N PRO A 590 13.87 -20.61 -0.62
CA PRO A 590 13.52 -22.00 -0.31
C PRO A 590 14.34 -22.61 0.82
N ASN A 591 15.45 -21.99 1.23
CA ASN A 591 16.36 -22.49 2.27
C ASN A 591 16.28 -21.64 3.53
N ILE A 592 16.65 -22.19 4.67
CA ILE A 592 16.83 -21.46 5.94
C ILE A 592 18.28 -21.57 6.42
N LEU A 593 18.71 -22.75 6.82
CA LEU A 593 20.03 -22.94 7.42
C LEU A 593 21.17 -22.61 6.45
N LYS A 594 21.07 -23.09 5.21
CA LYS A 594 22.06 -22.82 4.17
C LYS A 594 22.23 -21.32 3.90
N THR A 595 21.16 -20.57 3.99
CA THR A 595 21.19 -19.11 3.80
C THR A 595 21.86 -18.42 4.98
N ILE A 596 21.57 -18.87 6.22
CA ILE A 596 22.25 -18.36 7.42
C ILE A 596 23.76 -18.63 7.34
N ASP A 597 24.16 -19.85 6.94
CA ASP A 597 25.56 -20.20 6.73
C ASP A 597 26.23 -19.32 5.65
N SER A 598 25.47 -18.99 4.59
CA SER A 598 25.95 -18.07 3.55
C SER A 598 26.16 -16.65 4.06
N PHE A 599 25.29 -16.15 4.94
CA PHE A 599 25.47 -14.86 5.61
C PHE A 599 26.72 -14.84 6.49
N ASP A 600 27.06 -15.98 7.14
CA ASP A 600 28.24 -16.09 8.01
C ASP A 600 29.55 -16.26 7.24
N SER A 601 29.48 -16.61 5.96
CA SER A 601 30.66 -16.87 5.11
C SER A 601 31.23 -15.62 4.44
N ILE A 602 30.53 -14.51 4.47
CA ILE A 602 30.95 -13.24 3.86
C ILE A 602 31.42 -12.24 4.92
#